data_33fb2e590c1a369756848ebef1a89457
#
_entry.id   33fb2e590c1a369756848ebef1a89457
#
_cell.length_a   1.000
_cell.length_b   1.000
_cell.length_c   1.000
_cell.angle_alpha   90.00
_cell.angle_beta   90.00
_cell.angle_gamma   90.00
#
_symmetry.space_group_name_H-M   'P 1'
#
loop_
_entity.id
_entity.type
_entity.pdbx_description
1 polymer ?
#
loop_
_entity_poly.entity_id
_entity_poly.type
_entity_poly.pdbx_seq_one_letter_code
_entity_poly.pdbx_strand_id
1 'polypeptide(L)'
;MFETGTECKVRTYEGDVFVVADDRIYIMIGHEGGAYPIEKEIFERKYTAGDKTYCKEFEYSPSIINLLTNTSEELMPHSKECFSNNSSRIYAKKLTKAAKVFTKWDYETYMLGNIGDYICYPEDDDKDIYIIKGNILDETYNKINM
;
A
#
# COMPACT_ATOMS: atom_id res chain seq x y z
N MET A 1 15.67 11.66 -0.12
CA MET A 1 15.80 10.93 -1.41
C MET A 1 15.52 11.85 -2.60
N PHE A 2 14.36 12.46 -2.70
CA PHE A 2 14.02 13.42 -3.74
C PHE A 2 13.59 14.75 -3.14
N GLU A 3 13.87 15.84 -3.84
CA GLU A 3 13.41 17.15 -3.41
C GLU A 3 11.88 17.26 -3.54
N THR A 4 11.28 18.02 -2.63
CA THR A 4 9.84 18.30 -2.67
C THR A 4 9.43 18.89 -4.01
N GLY A 5 8.35 18.38 -4.57
CA GLY A 5 7.84 18.80 -5.87
C GLY A 5 8.37 17.98 -7.06
N THR A 6 9.29 17.06 -6.84
CA THR A 6 9.79 16.18 -7.91
C THR A 6 8.71 15.17 -8.30
N GLU A 7 8.37 15.15 -9.58
CA GLU A 7 7.47 14.14 -10.13
C GLU A 7 8.20 12.80 -10.28
N CYS A 8 7.62 11.77 -9.70
CA CYS A 8 8.21 10.44 -9.61
C CYS A 8 7.23 9.37 -10.08
N LYS A 9 7.79 8.24 -10.50
CA LYS A 9 7.02 7.04 -10.80
C LYS A 9 7.57 5.89 -9.96
N VAL A 10 6.70 5.30 -9.15
CA VAL A 10 7.03 4.10 -8.36
C VAL A 10 6.67 2.88 -9.18
N ARG A 11 7.63 2.03 -9.46
CA ARG A 11 7.44 0.79 -10.22
C ARG A 11 7.37 -0.40 -9.29
N THR A 12 6.33 -1.20 -9.46
CA THR A 12 6.14 -2.44 -8.73
C THR A 12 5.66 -3.53 -9.69
N TYR A 13 5.68 -4.78 -9.22
CA TYR A 13 5.11 -5.88 -10.01
C TYR A 13 3.60 -5.72 -10.25
N GLU A 14 2.92 -4.92 -9.44
CA GLU A 14 1.48 -4.64 -9.58
C GLU A 14 1.21 -3.50 -10.57
N GLY A 15 2.24 -2.79 -11.02
CA GLY A 15 2.13 -1.66 -11.93
C GLY A 15 2.83 -0.43 -11.42
N ASP A 16 2.65 0.66 -12.13
CA ASP A 16 3.28 1.94 -11.84
C ASP A 16 2.32 2.88 -11.12
N VAL A 17 2.85 3.62 -10.15
CA VAL A 17 2.11 4.66 -9.42
C VAL A 17 2.86 5.99 -9.55
N PHE A 18 2.17 7.03 -9.99
CA PHE A 18 2.74 8.37 -10.07
C PHE A 18 2.56 9.10 -8.74
N VAL A 19 3.61 9.77 -8.28
CA VAL A 19 3.60 10.51 -7.03
C VAL A 19 4.49 11.74 -7.15
N VAL A 20 4.09 12.82 -6.49
CA VAL A 20 4.93 14.02 -6.36
C VAL A 20 5.62 13.97 -5.00
N ALA A 21 6.94 14.06 -4.99
CA ALA A 21 7.71 13.99 -3.75
C ALA A 21 7.33 15.13 -2.81
N ASP A 22 7.05 14.77 -1.57
CA ASP A 22 6.65 15.70 -0.51
C ASP A 22 7.08 15.06 0.83
N ASP A 23 7.53 15.87 1.77
CA ASP A 23 7.94 15.39 3.09
C ASP A 23 6.77 14.83 3.94
N ARG A 24 5.53 15.06 3.48
CA ARG A 24 4.32 14.53 4.09
C ARG A 24 3.82 13.24 3.44
N ILE A 25 4.57 12.67 2.50
CA ILE A 25 4.19 11.44 1.80
C ILE A 25 5.26 10.39 2.00
N TYR A 26 4.84 9.20 2.41
CA TYR A 26 5.67 8.02 2.49
C TYR A 26 5.27 7.02 1.41
N ILE A 27 6.20 6.17 1.02
CA ILE A 27 5.91 5.03 0.15
C ILE A 27 5.88 3.78 1.02
N MET A 28 4.73 3.14 1.08
CA MET A 28 4.57 1.86 1.76
C MET A 28 4.94 0.72 0.83
N ILE A 29 5.70 -0.24 1.34
CA ILE A 29 6.06 -1.45 0.60
C ILE A 29 5.42 -2.63 1.33
N GLY A 30 4.55 -3.34 0.62
CA GLY A 30 3.85 -4.49 1.17
C GLY A 30 4.67 -5.76 1.14
N HIS A 31 4.12 -6.80 1.72
CA HIS A 31 4.72 -8.13 1.85
C HIS A 31 5.27 -8.71 0.55
N GLU A 32 4.58 -8.47 -0.55
CA GLU A 32 4.90 -9.06 -1.86
C GLU A 32 5.64 -8.09 -2.78
N GLY A 33 6.02 -6.93 -2.26
CA GLY A 33 6.76 -5.92 -3.02
C GLY A 33 5.89 -4.89 -3.74
N GLY A 34 4.57 -4.94 -3.57
CA GLY A 34 3.70 -3.85 -4.00
C GLY A 34 4.02 -2.58 -3.24
N ALA A 35 3.92 -1.44 -3.88
CA ALA A 35 4.22 -0.16 -3.24
C ALA A 35 3.15 0.87 -3.56
N TYR A 36 2.85 1.73 -2.59
CA TYR A 36 1.83 2.75 -2.74
C TYR A 36 2.14 3.96 -1.85
N PRO A 37 1.70 5.17 -2.24
CA PRO A 37 1.88 6.34 -1.39
C PRO A 37 0.89 6.37 -0.23
N ILE A 38 1.32 6.90 0.90
CA ILE A 38 0.49 7.13 2.07
C ILE A 38 0.85 8.48 2.67
N GLU A 39 -0.15 9.22 3.13
CA GLU A 39 0.10 10.48 3.82
C GLU A 39 0.73 10.22 5.19
N LYS A 40 1.68 11.06 5.56
CA LYS A 40 2.40 10.96 6.84
C LYS A 40 1.46 10.88 8.04
N GLU A 41 0.42 11.69 8.07
CA GLU A 41 -0.54 11.72 9.17
C GLU A 41 -1.28 10.38 9.32
N ILE A 42 -1.66 9.78 8.19
CA ILE A 42 -2.31 8.47 8.17
C ILE A 42 -1.33 7.39 8.61
N PHE A 43 -0.09 7.46 8.13
CA PHE A 43 0.96 6.52 8.54
C PHE A 43 1.19 6.57 10.05
N GLU A 44 1.39 7.75 10.61
CA GLU A 44 1.68 7.92 12.04
C GLU A 44 0.53 7.44 12.94
N ARG A 45 -0.69 7.51 12.45
CA ARG A 45 -1.86 7.01 13.17
C ARG A 45 -1.95 5.49 13.16
N LYS A 46 -1.55 4.84 12.06
CA LYS A 46 -1.77 3.40 11.85
C LYS A 46 -0.53 2.54 12.04
N TYR A 47 0.66 3.12 11.93
CA TYR A 47 1.92 2.40 11.93
C TYR A 47 2.94 3.08 12.82
N THR A 48 3.93 2.28 13.24
CA THR A 48 5.13 2.77 13.94
C THR A 48 6.35 2.37 13.11
N ALA A 49 7.22 3.34 12.82
CA ALA A 49 8.46 3.09 12.11
C ALA A 49 9.50 2.47 13.06
N GLY A 50 10.19 1.44 12.58
CA GLY A 50 11.35 0.87 13.25
C GLY A 50 12.64 1.59 12.88
N ASP A 51 13.73 1.23 13.54
CA ASP A 51 15.04 1.85 13.31
C ASP A 51 15.88 1.11 12.27
N LYS A 52 15.52 -0.14 11.97
CA LYS A 52 16.31 -1.01 11.10
C LYS A 52 15.87 -0.90 9.65
N THR A 53 16.84 -0.93 8.75
CA THR A 53 16.58 -1.12 7.34
C THR A 53 16.01 -2.53 7.12
N TYR A 54 14.93 -2.61 6.40
CA TYR A 54 14.30 -3.89 6.10
C TYR A 54 15.00 -4.54 4.90
N CYS A 55 15.49 -5.75 5.08
CA CYS A 55 16.35 -6.45 4.12
C CYS A 55 15.67 -7.63 3.44
N LYS A 56 14.39 -7.55 3.15
CA LYS A 56 13.70 -8.59 2.38
C LYS A 56 14.04 -8.46 0.90
N GLU A 57 14.41 -9.56 0.28
CA GLU A 57 14.58 -9.62 -1.16
C GLU A 57 13.26 -9.97 -1.83
N PHE A 58 12.93 -9.28 -2.90
CA PHE A 58 11.78 -9.57 -3.74
C PHE A 58 12.25 -10.03 -5.11
N GLU A 59 11.49 -10.91 -5.73
CA GLU A 59 11.73 -11.32 -7.11
C GLU A 59 11.72 -10.10 -8.04
N TYR A 60 10.80 -9.17 -7.80
CA TYR A 60 10.76 -7.89 -8.46
C TYR A 60 10.86 -6.78 -7.41
N SER A 61 12.04 -6.21 -7.28
CA SER A 61 12.27 -5.14 -6.29
C SER A 61 11.62 -3.83 -6.73
N PRO A 62 10.79 -3.20 -5.87
CA PRO A 62 10.18 -1.93 -6.23
C PRO A 62 11.24 -0.84 -6.37
N SER A 63 11.05 0.04 -7.35
CA SER A 63 11.95 1.14 -7.65
C SER A 63 11.20 2.45 -7.82
N ILE A 64 11.92 3.56 -7.73
CA ILE A 64 11.38 4.89 -7.96
C ILE A 64 12.19 5.59 -9.04
N ILE A 65 11.51 6.24 -9.96
CA ILE A 65 12.11 6.94 -11.09
C ILE A 65 11.80 8.42 -10.95
N ASN A 66 12.85 9.24 -11.00
CA ASN A 66 12.71 10.68 -11.15
C ASN A 66 12.37 10.98 -12.60
N LEU A 67 11.17 11.50 -12.87
CA LEU A 67 10.69 11.72 -14.23
C LEU A 67 11.40 12.87 -14.94
N LEU A 68 12.00 13.79 -14.19
CA LEU A 68 12.75 14.89 -14.78
C LEU A 68 14.11 14.44 -15.31
N THR A 69 14.84 13.65 -14.51
CA THR A 69 16.20 13.20 -14.84
C THR A 69 16.25 11.80 -15.43
N ASN A 70 15.15 11.06 -15.35
CA ASN A 70 15.03 9.66 -15.74
C ASN A 70 16.00 8.73 -15.00
N THR A 71 16.40 9.10 -13.79
CA THR A 71 17.22 8.27 -12.92
C THR A 71 16.33 7.37 -12.07
N SER A 72 16.76 6.13 -11.86
CA SER A 72 16.03 5.12 -11.10
C SER A 72 16.82 4.66 -9.89
N GLU A 73 16.14 4.48 -8.76
CA GLU A 73 16.72 3.92 -7.55
C GLU A 73 15.82 2.83 -6.99
N GLU A 74 16.44 1.80 -6.41
CA GLU A 74 15.69 0.77 -5.66
C GLU A 74 15.19 1.37 -4.34
N LEU A 75 13.96 1.03 -3.95
CA LEU A 75 13.36 1.53 -2.72
C LEU A 75 13.84 0.79 -1.47
N MET A 76 14.11 -0.52 -1.58
CA MET A 76 14.43 -1.34 -0.42
C MET A 76 15.64 -0.87 0.40
N PRO A 77 16.76 -0.44 -0.22
CA PRO A 77 17.91 0.07 0.57
C PRO A 77 17.60 1.32 1.41
N HIS A 78 16.56 2.06 1.03
CA HIS A 78 16.13 3.28 1.73
C HIS A 78 14.95 3.04 2.67
N SER A 79 14.49 1.79 2.79
CA SER A 79 13.30 1.44 3.54
C SER A 79 13.62 1.10 4.99
N LYS A 80 12.70 1.44 5.87
CA LYS A 80 12.72 0.99 7.26
C LYS A 80 11.52 0.08 7.51
N GLU A 81 11.70 -0.91 8.35
CA GLU A 81 10.57 -1.71 8.78
C GLU A 81 9.55 -0.86 9.52
N CYS A 82 8.29 -1.21 9.40
CA CYS A 82 7.23 -0.59 10.17
C CYS A 82 6.24 -1.63 10.66
N PHE A 83 5.53 -1.28 11.72
CA PHE A 83 4.62 -2.18 12.42
C PHE A 83 3.25 -1.53 12.51
N SER A 84 2.21 -2.33 12.34
CA SER A 84 0.84 -1.88 12.61
C SER A 84 0.65 -1.61 14.10
N ASN A 85 -0.04 -0.52 14.42
CA ASN A 85 -0.33 -0.14 15.81
C ASN A 85 -1.45 -0.96 16.45
N ASN A 86 -2.00 -1.96 15.78
CA ASN A 86 -3.13 -2.76 16.24
C ASN A 86 -4.40 -1.95 16.58
N SER A 87 -4.37 -0.65 16.39
CA SER A 87 -5.53 0.24 16.58
C SER A 87 -6.38 0.35 15.32
N SER A 88 -5.87 -0.10 14.18
CA SER A 88 -6.58 -0.08 12.91
C SER A 88 -7.46 -1.30 12.78
N ARG A 89 -8.77 -1.07 12.73
CA ARG A 89 -9.74 -2.12 12.44
C ARG A 89 -10.30 -1.93 11.05
N ILE A 90 -10.57 -3.04 10.40
CA ILE A 90 -11.26 -3.04 9.12
C ILE A 90 -12.46 -3.98 9.19
N TYR A 91 -13.48 -3.67 8.40
CA TYR A 91 -14.52 -4.63 8.10
C TYR A 91 -14.15 -5.34 6.81
N ALA A 92 -14.30 -6.65 6.78
CA ALA A 92 -13.96 -7.46 5.64
C ALA A 92 -15.05 -8.51 5.39
N LYS A 93 -15.43 -8.66 4.14
CA LYS A 93 -16.37 -9.71 3.71
C LYS A 93 -15.75 -10.52 2.60
N LYS A 94 -15.74 -11.83 2.78
CA LYS A 94 -15.22 -12.76 1.78
C LYS A 94 -16.13 -12.77 0.55
N LEU A 95 -15.53 -12.65 -0.62
CA LEU A 95 -16.27 -12.67 -1.87
C LEU A 95 -16.64 -14.09 -2.26
N THR A 96 -17.91 -14.28 -2.57
CA THR A 96 -18.45 -15.53 -3.11
C THR A 96 -18.62 -15.46 -4.63
N LYS A 97 -18.47 -14.27 -5.19
CA LYS A 97 -18.50 -14.00 -6.63
C LYS A 97 -17.40 -12.99 -6.96
N ALA A 98 -16.90 -13.02 -8.19
CA ALA A 98 -15.99 -11.97 -8.66
C ALA A 98 -16.68 -10.61 -8.63
N ALA A 99 -15.95 -9.58 -8.25
CA ALA A 99 -16.46 -8.22 -8.14
C ALA A 99 -15.45 -7.20 -8.64
N LYS A 100 -15.95 -6.13 -9.24
CA LYS A 100 -15.15 -4.96 -9.62
C LYS A 100 -15.43 -3.86 -8.60
N VAL A 101 -14.36 -3.31 -8.01
CA VAL A 101 -14.47 -2.27 -6.99
C VAL A 101 -13.74 -1.02 -7.47
N PHE A 102 -14.44 0.08 -7.53
CA PHE A 102 -13.85 1.39 -7.78
C PHE A 102 -13.54 2.04 -6.45
N THR A 103 -12.27 2.43 -6.26
CA THR A 103 -11.86 3.09 -5.03
C THR A 103 -12.23 4.57 -5.06
N LYS A 104 -12.27 5.22 -3.90
CA LYS A 104 -12.50 6.68 -3.84
C LYS A 104 -11.36 7.48 -4.46
N TRP A 105 -10.20 6.86 -4.67
CA TRP A 105 -9.01 7.50 -5.23
C TRP A 105 -8.96 7.45 -6.75
N ASP A 106 -9.65 6.48 -7.35
CA ASP A 106 -9.62 6.26 -8.80
C ASP A 106 -10.96 5.70 -9.27
N TYR A 107 -11.75 6.54 -9.95
CA TYR A 107 -13.04 6.15 -10.51
C TYR A 107 -12.96 5.63 -11.94
N GLU A 108 -11.80 5.67 -12.56
CA GLU A 108 -11.61 5.26 -13.96
C GLU A 108 -11.16 3.81 -14.07
N THR A 109 -10.35 3.34 -13.13
CA THR A 109 -9.90 1.95 -13.07
C THR A 109 -10.51 1.26 -11.86
N TYR A 110 -10.62 -0.06 -11.93
CA TYR A 110 -11.19 -0.84 -10.84
C TYR A 110 -10.20 -1.87 -10.32
N MET A 111 -10.39 -2.27 -9.07
CA MET A 111 -9.76 -3.44 -8.50
C MET A 111 -10.64 -4.66 -8.76
N LEU A 112 -10.05 -5.75 -9.24
CA LEU A 112 -10.78 -7.00 -9.43
C LEU A 112 -10.63 -7.87 -8.19
N GLY A 113 -11.75 -8.19 -7.54
CA GLY A 113 -11.79 -9.20 -6.50
C GLY A 113 -12.27 -10.52 -7.07
N ASN A 114 -11.54 -11.59 -6.77
CA ASN A 114 -11.91 -12.95 -7.14
C ASN A 114 -12.61 -13.67 -5.99
N ILE A 115 -13.20 -14.82 -6.27
CA ILE A 115 -13.78 -15.66 -5.22
C ILE A 115 -12.68 -16.01 -4.21
N GLY A 116 -12.96 -15.79 -2.93
CA GLY A 116 -11.99 -16.01 -1.85
C GLY A 116 -11.21 -14.78 -1.42
N ASP A 117 -11.23 -13.73 -2.22
CA ASP A 117 -10.71 -12.42 -1.79
C ASP A 117 -11.70 -11.72 -0.86
N TYR A 118 -11.29 -10.62 -0.25
CA TYR A 118 -12.12 -9.86 0.66
C TYR A 118 -12.36 -8.46 0.15
N ILE A 119 -13.61 -8.02 0.24
CA ILE A 119 -13.96 -6.61 0.09
C ILE A 119 -13.91 -5.98 1.48
N CYS A 120 -13.19 -4.87 1.60
CA CYS A 120 -12.85 -4.28 2.89
C CYS A 120 -13.10 -2.78 2.92
N TYR A 121 -13.33 -2.27 4.12
CA TYR A 121 -13.25 -0.84 4.39
C TYR A 121 -12.79 -0.59 5.84
N PRO A 122 -12.09 0.55 6.10
CA PRO A 122 -11.69 0.90 7.46
C PRO A 122 -12.91 1.20 8.35
N GLU A 123 -12.78 0.95 9.62
CA GLU A 123 -13.83 1.25 10.61
C GLU A 123 -14.21 2.75 10.60
N ASP A 124 -13.26 3.62 10.34
CA ASP A 124 -13.44 5.07 10.36
C ASP A 124 -13.87 5.68 9.01
N ASP A 125 -13.91 4.88 7.93
CA ASP A 125 -14.31 5.39 6.61
C ASP A 125 -14.95 4.29 5.76
N ASP A 126 -16.27 4.22 5.79
CA ASP A 126 -17.05 3.23 5.05
C ASP A 126 -17.10 3.47 3.53
N LYS A 127 -16.51 4.57 3.06
CA LYS A 127 -16.43 4.90 1.63
C LYS A 127 -15.10 4.48 1.02
N ASP A 128 -14.09 4.19 1.84
CA ASP A 128 -12.78 3.74 1.40
C ASP A 128 -12.79 2.23 1.16
N ILE A 129 -13.45 1.81 0.11
CA ILE A 129 -13.63 0.39 -0.22
C ILE A 129 -12.48 -0.11 -1.08
N TYR A 130 -11.93 -1.27 -0.74
CA TYR A 130 -10.82 -1.89 -1.46
C TYR A 130 -10.86 -3.41 -1.35
N ILE A 131 -10.02 -4.07 -2.15
CA ILE A 131 -9.90 -5.53 -2.17
C ILE A 131 -8.58 -5.95 -1.54
N ILE A 132 -8.63 -6.96 -0.67
CA ILE A 132 -7.46 -7.66 -0.15
C ILE A 132 -7.54 -9.13 -0.59
N LYS A 133 -6.45 -9.65 -1.12
CA LYS A 133 -6.35 -11.08 -1.46
C LYS A 133 -6.53 -11.92 -0.20
N GLY A 134 -7.24 -13.05 -0.33
CA GLY A 134 -7.60 -13.89 0.81
C GLY A 134 -6.42 -14.34 1.65
N ASN A 135 -5.35 -14.79 1.00
CA ASN A 135 -4.14 -15.22 1.70
C ASN A 135 -3.45 -14.07 2.47
N ILE A 136 -3.47 -12.87 1.91
CA ILE A 136 -2.86 -11.69 2.55
C ILE A 136 -3.67 -11.28 3.78
N LEU A 137 -5.00 -11.27 3.68
CA LEU A 137 -5.84 -10.91 4.83
C LEU A 137 -5.66 -11.92 5.96
N ASP A 138 -5.66 -13.20 5.66
CA ASP A 138 -5.52 -14.27 6.66
C ASP A 138 -4.17 -14.20 7.39
N GLU A 139 -3.12 -13.73 6.74
CA GLU A 139 -1.78 -13.57 7.33
C GLU A 139 -1.61 -12.29 8.13
N THR A 140 -2.30 -11.21 7.75
CA THR A 140 -2.05 -9.87 8.30
C THR A 140 -3.08 -9.40 9.31
N TYR A 141 -4.27 -9.98 9.32
CA TYR A 141 -5.36 -9.55 10.19
C TYR A 141 -5.86 -10.70 11.07
N ASN A 142 -6.23 -10.35 12.28
CA ASN A 142 -6.88 -11.26 13.22
C ASN A 142 -8.36 -10.94 13.31
N LYS A 143 -9.20 -11.97 13.24
CA LYS A 143 -10.64 -11.81 13.37
C LYS A 143 -10.99 -11.43 14.81
N ILE A 144 -11.81 -10.40 14.94
CA ILE A 144 -12.35 -9.99 16.23
C ILE A 144 -13.79 -10.54 16.34
N ASN A 145 -14.04 -11.28 17.38
CA ASN A 145 -15.39 -11.72 17.71
C ASN A 145 -16.07 -10.62 18.53
N MET A 146 -17.10 -10.05 17.96
CA MET A 146 -17.92 -9.08 18.66
C MET A 146 -19.25 -9.68 19.07
#